data_929ff498daaeeb4e59cb120777781d5c
#
_entry.id   929ff498daaeeb4e59cb120777781d5c
#
_cell.length_a   1.000
_cell.length_b   1.000
_cell.length_c   1.000
_cell.angle_alpha   90.00
_cell.angle_beta   90.00
_cell.angle_gamma   90.00
#
_symmetry.space_group_name_H-M   'P 1'
#
loop_
_entity.id
_entity.type
_entity.pdbx_description
1 polymer ?
#
loop_
_entity_poly.entity_id
_entity_poly.type
_entity_poly.pdbx_seq_one_letter_code
_entity_poly.pdbx_strand_id
1 'polypeptide(L)'
;WMRYVNRLLDETDPHVAKMTALNLGFQAAFLGTKTIRKMREVHNCNIPWLILMDPTSACNLHCIGCWAAEYGNKLNLTFDEMDSIVTQGKELGIYFYMMTGGEPLVRKADIIRLCEKHNECAFHCYTNGTLVDQAFCDEMKRVGNLSLSISLEGFEDANDFRRGAGVYDKVLHAMDLLHENGLIFGNSVCYTRKNMDAVTSDEFFDLLIEHGSRFAWYFHLM
;
A
#
# COMPACT_ATOMS: atom_id res chain seq x y z
N TRP A 1 22.07 -3.32 -7.29
CA TRP A 1 21.18 -2.15 -7.37
C TRP A 1 20.83 -1.79 -8.82
N MET A 2 21.80 -1.61 -9.72
CA MET A 2 21.54 -1.24 -11.13
C MET A 2 20.60 -2.23 -11.83
N ARG A 3 20.80 -3.55 -11.62
CA ARG A 3 19.90 -4.58 -12.19
C ARG A 3 18.46 -4.43 -11.66
N TYR A 4 18.30 -4.17 -10.37
CA TYR A 4 16.99 -3.95 -9.76
C TYR A 4 16.31 -2.70 -10.33
N VAL A 5 17.04 -1.58 -10.42
CA VAL A 5 16.49 -0.32 -10.97
C VAL A 5 16.11 -0.49 -12.45
N ASN A 6 16.95 -1.12 -13.25
CA ASN A 6 16.64 -1.36 -14.66
C ASN A 6 15.38 -2.25 -14.79
N ARG A 7 15.33 -3.37 -14.06
CA ARG A 7 14.16 -4.24 -14.05
C ARG A 7 12.89 -3.49 -13.61
N LEU A 8 12.97 -2.67 -12.57
CA LEU A 8 11.84 -1.85 -12.11
C LEU A 8 11.35 -0.91 -13.23
N LEU A 9 12.26 -0.27 -13.97
CA LEU A 9 11.91 0.65 -15.06
C LEU A 9 11.36 -0.09 -16.29
N ASP A 10 11.97 -1.23 -16.63
CA ASP A 10 11.58 -2.03 -17.80
C ASP A 10 10.20 -2.69 -17.64
N GLU A 11 9.84 -3.11 -16.41
CA GLU A 11 8.61 -3.83 -16.10
C GLU A 11 7.48 -2.92 -15.58
N THR A 12 7.74 -1.62 -15.35
CA THR A 12 6.72 -0.68 -14.85
C THR A 12 6.16 0.16 -16.00
N ASP A 13 4.84 0.40 -15.96
CA ASP A 13 4.21 1.34 -16.89
C ASP A 13 4.91 2.72 -16.82
N PRO A 14 5.27 3.33 -17.95
CA PRO A 14 6.02 4.59 -17.97
C PRO A 14 5.33 5.75 -17.24
N HIS A 15 3.99 5.80 -17.26
CA HIS A 15 3.24 6.82 -16.52
C HIS A 15 3.34 6.59 -15.01
N VAL A 16 3.16 5.35 -14.55
CA VAL A 16 3.30 4.96 -13.14
C VAL A 16 4.72 5.21 -12.64
N ALA A 17 5.74 4.82 -13.40
CA ALA A 17 7.14 5.07 -13.05
C ALA A 17 7.43 6.58 -12.91
N LYS A 18 6.95 7.39 -13.86
CA LYS A 18 7.08 8.85 -13.82
C LYS A 18 6.39 9.45 -12.59
N MET A 19 5.13 9.06 -12.33
CA MET A 19 4.37 9.61 -11.18
C MET A 19 5.00 9.20 -9.86
N THR A 20 5.48 7.96 -9.73
CA THR A 20 6.20 7.51 -8.54
C THR A 20 7.48 8.31 -8.32
N ALA A 21 8.29 8.51 -9.35
CA ALA A 21 9.52 9.30 -9.26
C ALA A 21 9.24 10.77 -8.88
N LEU A 22 8.23 11.38 -9.47
CA LEU A 22 7.86 12.76 -9.18
C LEU A 22 7.24 12.92 -7.78
N ASN A 23 6.29 12.08 -7.41
CA ASN A 23 5.51 12.29 -6.20
C ASN A 23 6.23 11.76 -4.96
N LEU A 24 6.72 10.51 -4.99
CA LEU A 24 7.44 9.95 -3.85
C LEU A 24 8.89 10.46 -3.80
N GLY A 25 9.60 10.43 -4.92
CA GLY A 25 11.01 10.82 -4.99
C GLY A 25 11.21 12.32 -4.88
N PHE A 26 10.65 13.10 -5.79
CA PHE A 26 10.91 14.55 -5.83
C PHE A 26 10.00 15.32 -4.86
N GLN A 27 8.68 15.11 -4.92
CA GLN A 27 7.75 15.90 -4.12
C GLN A 27 7.82 15.55 -2.62
N ALA A 28 7.65 14.27 -2.24
CA ALA A 28 7.64 13.88 -0.83
C ALA A 28 9.06 13.87 -0.22
N ALA A 29 10.01 13.15 -0.85
CA ALA A 29 11.33 12.96 -0.26
C ALA A 29 12.24 14.21 -0.34
N PHE A 30 12.13 15.04 -1.37
CA PHE A 30 13.00 16.22 -1.54
C PHE A 30 12.30 17.52 -1.16
N LEU A 31 11.28 17.97 -1.90
CA LEU A 31 10.63 19.26 -1.64
C LEU A 31 9.85 19.26 -0.32
N GLY A 32 9.06 18.23 -0.08
CA GLY A 32 8.28 18.07 1.14
C GLY A 32 9.15 18.06 2.39
N THR A 33 10.24 17.31 2.38
CA THR A 33 11.20 17.26 3.51
C THR A 33 11.80 18.63 3.80
N LYS A 34 12.06 19.44 2.78
CA LYS A 34 12.54 20.83 2.96
C LYS A 34 11.47 21.69 3.64
N THR A 35 10.21 21.58 3.22
CA THR A 35 9.07 22.28 3.83
C THR A 35 8.84 21.82 5.27
N ILE A 36 8.84 20.51 5.53
CA ILE A 36 8.71 19.93 6.87
C ILE A 36 9.74 20.50 7.85
N ARG A 37 11.00 20.60 7.45
CA ARG A 37 12.06 21.20 8.29
C ARG A 37 11.72 22.63 8.71
N LYS A 38 11.25 23.46 7.76
CA LYS A 38 10.82 24.83 8.04
C LYS A 38 9.60 24.86 8.97
N MET A 39 8.60 24.00 8.72
CA MET A 39 7.37 23.96 9.53
C MET A 39 7.62 23.47 10.95
N ARG A 40 8.62 22.62 11.18
CA ARG A 40 9.06 22.24 12.53
C ARG A 40 9.52 23.43 13.36
N GLU A 41 10.23 24.36 12.74
CA GLU A 41 10.67 25.60 13.40
C GLU A 41 9.47 26.54 13.67
N VAL A 42 8.59 26.72 12.68
CA VAL A 42 7.40 27.58 12.79
C VAL A 42 6.45 27.11 13.90
N HIS A 43 6.19 25.80 13.96
CA HIS A 43 5.23 25.23 14.91
C HIS A 43 5.87 24.72 16.22
N ASN A 44 7.20 24.80 16.33
CA ASN A 44 7.97 24.26 17.46
C ASN A 44 7.56 22.82 17.84
N CYS A 45 7.33 21.97 16.82
CA CYS A 45 6.97 20.56 17.00
C CYS A 45 7.50 19.69 15.87
N ASN A 46 7.50 18.37 16.08
CA ASN A 46 7.88 17.44 15.03
C ASN A 46 6.74 17.30 14.01
N ILE A 47 7.04 17.54 12.73
CA ILE A 47 6.11 17.29 11.61
C ILE A 47 6.49 15.94 10.99
N PRO A 48 5.54 15.00 10.87
CA PRO A 48 5.80 13.68 10.28
C PRO A 48 6.07 13.78 8.77
N TRP A 49 6.75 12.78 8.23
CA TRP A 49 7.02 12.69 6.79
C TRP A 49 5.86 12.05 6.01
N LEU A 50 5.07 11.23 6.69
CA LEU A 50 3.89 10.57 6.14
C LEU A 50 2.72 10.65 7.13
N ILE A 51 1.51 10.49 6.61
CA ILE A 51 0.30 10.28 7.40
C ILE A 51 -0.26 8.90 7.05
N LEU A 52 -0.53 8.09 8.09
CA LEU A 52 -1.27 6.85 7.99
C LEU A 52 -2.73 7.11 8.39
N MET A 53 -3.67 6.69 7.56
CA MET A 53 -5.10 6.84 7.83
C MET A 53 -5.87 5.54 7.57
N ASP A 54 -6.97 5.36 8.25
CA ASP A 54 -7.89 4.25 8.08
C ASP A 54 -9.18 4.74 7.41
N PRO A 55 -9.33 4.60 6.09
CA PRO A 55 -10.54 5.05 5.38
C PRO A 55 -11.81 4.39 5.89
N THR A 56 -11.69 3.16 6.40
CA THR A 56 -12.80 2.37 6.90
C THR A 56 -12.33 1.28 7.87
N SER A 57 -13.16 0.94 8.85
CA SER A 57 -12.99 -0.27 9.66
C SER A 57 -13.64 -1.51 9.03
N ALA A 58 -14.40 -1.35 7.94
CA ALA A 58 -15.03 -2.47 7.24
C ALA A 58 -13.98 -3.34 6.54
N CYS A 59 -14.14 -4.65 6.66
CA CYS A 59 -13.28 -5.63 5.99
C CYS A 59 -14.14 -6.79 5.46
N ASN A 60 -13.75 -7.32 4.31
CA ASN A 60 -14.38 -8.49 3.72
C ASN A 60 -13.75 -9.84 4.16
N LEU A 61 -12.75 -9.79 5.05
CA LEU A 61 -12.12 -10.96 5.67
C LEU A 61 -12.21 -10.89 7.20
N HIS A 62 -11.96 -12.05 7.86
CA HIS A 62 -11.93 -12.20 9.32
C HIS A 62 -10.66 -12.92 9.75
N CYS A 63 -9.51 -12.29 9.51
CA CYS A 63 -8.21 -12.89 9.75
C CYS A 63 -7.93 -13.12 11.24
N ILE A 64 -7.33 -14.28 11.56
CA ILE A 64 -6.91 -14.59 12.93
C ILE A 64 -5.87 -13.59 13.42
N GLY A 65 -6.09 -13.00 14.60
CA GLY A 65 -5.19 -12.01 15.20
C GLY A 65 -5.16 -10.66 14.46
N CYS A 66 -6.22 -10.32 13.74
CA CYS A 66 -6.33 -9.03 13.10
C CYS A 66 -6.67 -7.94 14.13
N TRP A 67 -5.82 -6.95 14.27
CA TRP A 67 -6.05 -5.83 15.21
C TRP A 67 -7.27 -4.98 14.84
N ALA A 68 -7.61 -4.90 13.54
CA ALA A 68 -8.74 -4.13 13.05
C ALA A 68 -10.10 -4.85 13.25
N ALA A 69 -10.10 -6.16 13.53
CA ALA A 69 -11.32 -6.93 13.68
C ALA A 69 -12.19 -6.50 14.89
N GLU A 70 -11.57 -5.90 15.91
CA GLU A 70 -12.25 -5.45 17.14
C GLU A 70 -13.06 -4.17 16.93
N TYR A 71 -12.78 -3.38 15.90
CA TYR A 71 -13.47 -2.10 15.65
C TYR A 71 -14.83 -2.24 14.96
N GLY A 72 -15.17 -3.43 14.46
CA GLY A 72 -16.39 -3.67 13.69
C GLY A 72 -16.39 -2.89 12.37
N ASN A 73 -17.50 -2.96 11.63
CA ASN A 73 -17.59 -2.40 10.26
C ASN A 73 -18.27 -1.01 10.22
N LYS A 74 -18.16 -0.21 11.29
CA LYS A 74 -19.00 0.99 11.46
C LYS A 74 -18.23 2.32 11.35
N LEU A 75 -16.92 2.29 11.50
CA LEU A 75 -16.11 3.50 11.50
C LEU A 75 -15.63 3.79 10.07
N ASN A 76 -15.96 4.96 9.57
CA ASN A 76 -15.56 5.38 8.22
C ASN A 76 -15.20 6.87 8.26
N LEU A 77 -14.11 7.22 7.59
CA LEU A 77 -13.86 8.60 7.19
C LEU A 77 -14.72 8.93 5.97
N THR A 78 -15.34 10.09 5.96
CA THR A 78 -15.96 10.62 4.75
C THR A 78 -14.87 10.99 3.72
N PHE A 79 -15.27 11.12 2.46
CA PHE A 79 -14.34 11.62 1.45
C PHE A 79 -13.79 13.00 1.81
N ASP A 80 -14.64 13.90 2.30
CA ASP A 80 -14.27 15.27 2.66
C ASP A 80 -13.29 15.32 3.84
N GLU A 81 -13.40 14.39 4.80
CA GLU A 81 -12.41 14.25 5.88
C GLU A 81 -11.05 13.78 5.34
N MET A 82 -11.02 12.76 4.49
CA MET A 82 -9.77 12.30 3.85
C MET A 82 -9.13 13.41 3.02
N ASP A 83 -9.93 14.13 2.22
CA ASP A 83 -9.51 15.29 1.43
C ASP A 83 -8.91 16.41 2.29
N SER A 84 -9.58 16.71 3.41
CA SER A 84 -9.12 17.71 4.36
C SER A 84 -7.78 17.32 5.02
N ILE A 85 -7.61 16.03 5.40
CA ILE A 85 -6.35 15.52 5.94
C ILE A 85 -5.21 15.71 4.93
N VAL A 86 -5.44 15.36 3.67
CA VAL A 86 -4.41 15.50 2.63
C VAL A 86 -4.12 16.98 2.35
N THR A 87 -5.14 17.83 2.28
CA THR A 87 -4.98 19.28 2.04
C THR A 87 -4.16 19.93 3.14
N GLN A 88 -4.48 19.69 4.42
CA GLN A 88 -3.73 20.23 5.55
C GLN A 88 -2.31 19.62 5.64
N GLY A 89 -2.16 18.34 5.34
CA GLY A 89 -0.85 17.70 5.30
C GLY A 89 0.09 18.35 4.29
N LYS A 90 -0.40 18.72 3.10
CA LYS A 90 0.40 19.43 2.08
C LYS A 90 0.89 20.79 2.56
N GLU A 91 0.09 21.54 3.32
CA GLU A 91 0.50 22.81 3.92
C GLU A 91 1.72 22.63 4.85
N LEU A 92 1.81 21.48 5.52
CA LEU A 92 2.95 21.10 6.36
C LEU A 92 4.12 20.49 5.59
N GLY A 93 3.97 20.22 4.29
CA GLY A 93 4.98 19.60 3.43
C GLY A 93 4.87 18.07 3.35
N ILE A 94 3.77 17.47 3.80
CA ILE A 94 3.54 16.03 3.75
C ILE A 94 2.89 15.69 2.41
N TYR A 95 3.55 14.83 1.62
CA TYR A 95 3.11 14.39 0.30
C TYR A 95 3.08 12.86 0.15
N PHE A 96 3.24 12.13 1.25
CA PHE A 96 3.10 10.69 1.26
C PHE A 96 2.04 10.26 2.27
N TYR A 97 1.03 9.51 1.79
CA TYR A 97 -0.11 9.05 2.57
C TYR A 97 -0.24 7.55 2.46
N MET A 98 -0.36 6.89 3.60
CA MET A 98 -0.58 5.45 3.67
C MET A 98 -2.00 5.17 4.17
N MET A 99 -2.62 4.12 3.66
CA MET A 99 -3.96 3.72 4.02
C MET A 99 -3.96 2.28 4.50
N THR A 100 -4.63 2.03 5.62
CA THR A 100 -4.84 0.72 6.22
C THR A 100 -6.25 0.66 6.81
N GLY A 101 -6.47 0.01 7.95
CA GLY A 101 -7.76 -0.07 8.63
C GLY A 101 -8.36 -1.47 8.56
N GLY A 102 -9.61 -1.59 8.12
CA GLY A 102 -10.21 -2.86 7.73
C GLY A 102 -9.62 -3.33 6.39
N GLU A 103 -10.40 -3.22 5.32
CA GLU A 103 -9.90 -3.38 3.96
C GLU A 103 -10.12 -2.07 3.18
N PRO A 104 -9.06 -1.29 2.89
CA PRO A 104 -9.21 -0.01 2.21
C PRO A 104 -9.90 -0.12 0.86
N LEU A 105 -9.70 -1.23 0.13
CA LEU A 105 -10.26 -1.40 -1.21
C LEU A 105 -11.78 -1.63 -1.23
N VAL A 106 -12.48 -1.76 -0.10
CA VAL A 106 -13.95 -1.62 -0.08
C VAL A 106 -14.37 -0.18 -0.42
N ARG A 107 -13.43 0.76 -0.35
CA ARG A 107 -13.57 2.18 -0.71
C ARG A 107 -12.77 2.57 -1.97
N LYS A 108 -12.54 1.62 -2.91
CA LYS A 108 -11.74 1.85 -4.15
C LYS A 108 -12.06 3.18 -4.83
N ALA A 109 -13.36 3.47 -5.03
CA ALA A 109 -13.79 4.68 -5.74
C ALA A 109 -13.35 5.97 -5.04
N ASP A 110 -13.46 6.04 -3.71
CA ASP A 110 -13.02 7.20 -2.95
C ASP A 110 -11.49 7.34 -2.95
N ILE A 111 -10.77 6.21 -2.87
CA ILE A 111 -9.30 6.20 -2.93
C ILE A 111 -8.81 6.72 -4.29
N ILE A 112 -9.37 6.22 -5.39
CA ILE A 112 -9.03 6.69 -6.74
C ILE A 112 -9.36 8.18 -6.90
N ARG A 113 -10.52 8.62 -6.45
CA ARG A 113 -10.92 10.05 -6.45
C ARG A 113 -9.96 10.91 -5.65
N LEU A 114 -9.45 10.41 -4.51
CA LEU A 114 -8.46 11.12 -3.69
C LEU A 114 -7.10 11.21 -4.39
N CYS A 115 -6.65 10.12 -5.03
CA CYS A 115 -5.43 10.08 -5.83
C CYS A 115 -5.50 11.05 -7.02
N GLU A 116 -6.64 11.13 -7.69
CA GLU A 116 -6.89 12.04 -8.81
C GLU A 116 -6.87 13.52 -8.36
N LYS A 117 -7.57 13.82 -7.25
CA LYS A 117 -7.64 15.18 -6.71
C LYS A 117 -6.29 15.69 -6.21
N HIS A 118 -5.48 14.83 -5.64
CA HIS A 118 -4.15 15.12 -5.09
C HIS A 118 -3.06 14.41 -5.90
N ASN A 119 -3.05 14.66 -7.20
CA ASN A 119 -2.16 13.97 -8.14
C ASN A 119 -0.66 14.24 -7.93
N GLU A 120 -0.30 15.24 -7.14
CA GLU A 120 1.07 15.55 -6.71
C GLU A 120 1.52 14.77 -5.46
N CYS A 121 0.61 14.02 -4.81
CA CYS A 121 0.90 13.19 -3.65
C CYS A 121 1.15 11.74 -4.05
N ALA A 122 1.95 11.01 -3.26
CA ALA A 122 2.07 9.57 -3.34
C ALA A 122 1.12 8.92 -2.33
N PHE A 123 0.38 7.92 -2.79
CA PHE A 123 -0.52 7.11 -1.97
C PHE A 123 -0.07 5.65 -1.92
N HIS A 124 -0.28 5.02 -0.78
CA HIS A 124 0.04 3.61 -0.58
C HIS A 124 -1.03 2.92 0.25
N CYS A 125 -1.55 1.77 -0.21
CA CYS A 125 -2.56 1.02 0.53
C CYS A 125 -2.03 -0.35 0.96
N TYR A 126 -2.21 -0.69 2.23
CA TYR A 126 -2.14 -2.07 2.70
C TYR A 126 -3.49 -2.74 2.44
N THR A 127 -3.49 -3.85 1.72
CA THR A 127 -4.72 -4.54 1.34
C THR A 127 -4.56 -6.05 1.44
N ASN A 128 -5.66 -6.75 1.65
CA ASN A 128 -5.69 -8.20 1.54
C ASN A 128 -5.66 -8.71 0.08
N GLY A 129 -5.73 -7.82 -0.90
CA GLY A 129 -5.62 -8.11 -2.33
C GLY A 129 -6.88 -8.70 -2.98
N THR A 130 -7.82 -9.23 -2.21
CA THR A 130 -8.97 -9.99 -2.77
C THR A 130 -9.98 -9.17 -3.57
N LEU A 131 -9.87 -7.84 -3.50
CA LEU A 131 -10.71 -6.89 -4.25
C LEU A 131 -9.97 -6.25 -5.45
N VAL A 132 -8.74 -6.65 -5.73
CA VAL A 132 -8.03 -6.22 -6.94
C VAL A 132 -8.67 -6.90 -8.15
N ASP A 133 -9.06 -6.09 -9.14
CA ASP A 133 -9.62 -6.51 -10.41
C ASP A 133 -9.03 -5.66 -11.54
N GLN A 134 -9.24 -6.06 -12.81
CA GLN A 134 -8.69 -5.35 -13.95
C GLN A 134 -9.15 -3.89 -14.00
N ALA A 135 -10.42 -3.61 -13.69
CA ALA A 135 -10.95 -2.25 -13.69
C ALA A 135 -10.23 -1.37 -12.67
N PHE A 136 -9.86 -1.92 -11.51
CA PHE A 136 -9.08 -1.19 -10.51
C PHE A 136 -7.63 -1.00 -10.96
N CYS A 137 -7.02 -1.99 -11.62
CA CYS A 137 -5.68 -1.85 -12.21
C CYS A 137 -5.65 -0.73 -13.27
N ASP A 138 -6.67 -0.65 -14.13
CA ASP A 138 -6.80 0.40 -15.13
C ASP A 138 -6.88 1.80 -14.48
N GLU A 139 -7.66 1.94 -13.40
CA GLU A 139 -7.75 3.19 -12.64
C GLU A 139 -6.44 3.53 -11.91
N MET A 140 -5.77 2.54 -11.28
CA MET A 140 -4.45 2.75 -10.68
C MET A 140 -3.43 3.24 -11.71
N LYS A 141 -3.44 2.65 -12.90
CA LYS A 141 -2.59 3.05 -14.02
C LYS A 141 -2.90 4.47 -14.48
N ARG A 142 -4.19 4.82 -14.58
CA ARG A 142 -4.66 6.15 -14.98
C ARG A 142 -4.20 7.25 -14.01
N VAL A 143 -4.33 7.04 -12.70
CA VAL A 143 -3.90 8.04 -11.69
C VAL A 143 -2.38 8.02 -11.50
N GLY A 144 -1.73 6.86 -11.56
CA GLY A 144 -0.28 6.67 -11.54
C GLY A 144 0.41 6.90 -10.19
N ASN A 145 -0.29 7.36 -9.17
CA ASN A 145 0.27 7.77 -7.89
C ASN A 145 -0.17 6.89 -6.70
N LEU A 146 -0.75 5.73 -6.98
CA LEU A 146 -1.16 4.73 -5.99
C LEU A 146 -0.32 3.46 -6.12
N SER A 147 0.22 2.98 -5.01
CA SER A 147 0.90 1.70 -4.87
C SER A 147 0.25 0.83 -3.80
N LEU A 148 0.48 -0.47 -3.84
CA LEU A 148 -0.12 -1.41 -2.89
C LEU A 148 0.94 -2.22 -2.14
N SER A 149 0.61 -2.63 -0.91
CA SER A 149 1.23 -3.75 -0.21
C SER A 149 0.19 -4.85 -0.01
N ILE A 150 0.38 -5.95 -0.74
CA ILE A 150 -0.53 -7.10 -0.68
C ILE A 150 -0.14 -7.99 0.49
N SER A 151 -1.10 -8.30 1.32
CA SER A 151 -0.88 -9.12 2.51
C SER A 151 -0.73 -10.61 2.14
N LEU A 152 0.40 -11.21 2.53
CA LEU A 152 0.71 -12.63 2.28
C LEU A 152 1.57 -13.18 3.43
N GLU A 153 1.14 -14.24 4.09
CA GLU A 153 1.80 -14.79 5.28
C GLU A 153 2.61 -16.07 5.04
N GLY A 154 3.12 -16.26 3.86
CA GLY A 154 3.86 -17.46 3.44
C GLY A 154 3.13 -18.22 2.34
N PHE A 155 3.31 -19.54 2.29
CA PHE A 155 2.63 -20.39 1.34
C PHE A 155 1.17 -20.66 1.75
N GLU A 156 0.42 -21.38 0.92
CA GLU A 156 -1.02 -21.63 1.03
C GLU A 156 -1.47 -21.98 2.45
N ASP A 157 -0.86 -23.00 3.06
CA ASP A 157 -1.24 -23.48 4.39
C ASP A 157 -1.19 -22.38 5.46
N ALA A 158 -0.11 -21.61 5.50
CA ALA A 158 0.10 -20.54 6.48
C ALA A 158 -0.80 -19.36 6.21
N ASN A 159 -0.96 -18.98 4.95
CA ASN A 159 -1.79 -17.87 4.53
C ASN A 159 -3.27 -18.15 4.80
N ASP A 160 -3.77 -19.30 4.35
CA ASP A 160 -5.17 -19.67 4.46
C ASP A 160 -5.58 -20.03 5.88
N PHE A 161 -4.67 -20.59 6.67
CA PHE A 161 -4.88 -20.73 8.11
C PHE A 161 -5.23 -19.39 8.78
N ARG A 162 -4.56 -18.31 8.41
CA ARG A 162 -4.77 -17.00 9.03
C ARG A 162 -5.91 -16.20 8.38
N ARG A 163 -6.03 -16.25 7.06
CA ARG A 163 -6.90 -15.35 6.28
C ARG A 163 -8.18 -15.98 5.79
N GLY A 164 -8.24 -17.31 5.80
CA GLY A 164 -9.38 -18.10 5.30
C GLY A 164 -9.04 -18.85 4.01
N ALA A 165 -9.70 -19.97 3.81
CA ALA A 165 -9.48 -20.86 2.70
C ALA A 165 -9.65 -20.17 1.33
N GLY A 166 -8.71 -20.42 0.41
CA GLY A 166 -8.70 -19.89 -0.96
C GLY A 166 -8.33 -18.41 -1.04
N VAL A 167 -7.84 -17.79 0.03
CA VAL A 167 -7.33 -16.41 -0.01
C VAL A 167 -5.95 -16.38 -0.66
N TYR A 168 -5.13 -17.43 -0.50
CA TYR A 168 -3.83 -17.53 -1.12
C TYR A 168 -3.88 -17.37 -2.64
N ASP A 169 -4.72 -18.17 -3.31
CA ASP A 169 -4.89 -18.12 -4.76
C ASP A 169 -5.38 -16.73 -5.23
N LYS A 170 -6.28 -16.11 -4.49
CA LYS A 170 -6.77 -14.76 -4.81
C LYS A 170 -5.67 -13.72 -4.70
N VAL A 171 -4.78 -13.87 -3.72
CA VAL A 171 -3.64 -12.97 -3.53
C VAL A 171 -2.64 -13.12 -4.67
N LEU A 172 -2.27 -14.36 -5.06
CA LEU A 172 -1.38 -14.58 -6.19
C LEU A 172 -1.98 -14.04 -7.49
N HIS A 173 -3.26 -14.29 -7.74
CA HIS A 173 -3.95 -13.71 -8.91
C HIS A 173 -3.94 -12.16 -8.90
N ALA A 174 -4.13 -11.55 -7.74
CA ALA A 174 -4.04 -10.09 -7.61
C ALA A 174 -2.63 -9.56 -7.91
N MET A 175 -1.60 -10.28 -7.46
CA MET A 175 -0.19 -9.94 -7.75
C MET A 175 0.10 -10.07 -9.24
N ASP A 176 -0.37 -11.13 -9.89
CA ASP A 176 -0.22 -11.32 -11.34
C ASP A 176 -0.91 -10.19 -12.13
N LEU A 177 -2.14 -9.84 -11.79
CA LEU A 177 -2.84 -8.71 -12.41
C LEU A 177 -2.08 -7.40 -12.29
N LEU A 178 -1.55 -7.09 -11.10
CA LEU A 178 -0.77 -5.88 -10.88
C LEU A 178 0.53 -5.90 -11.70
N HIS A 179 1.21 -7.04 -11.74
CA HIS A 179 2.45 -7.22 -12.50
C HIS A 179 2.21 -7.08 -14.01
N GLU A 180 1.21 -7.77 -14.56
CA GLU A 180 0.83 -7.71 -15.98
C GLU A 180 0.44 -6.30 -16.43
N ASN A 181 -0.13 -5.50 -15.53
CA ASN A 181 -0.46 -4.10 -15.78
C ASN A 181 0.71 -3.11 -15.55
N GLY A 182 1.89 -3.59 -15.20
CA GLY A 182 3.07 -2.76 -14.95
C GLY A 182 2.92 -1.84 -13.72
N LEU A 183 2.15 -2.24 -12.73
CA LEU A 183 1.91 -1.48 -11.50
C LEU A 183 2.99 -1.76 -10.44
N ILE A 184 3.33 -0.76 -9.65
CA ILE A 184 4.28 -0.90 -8.54
C ILE A 184 3.54 -1.38 -7.30
N PHE A 185 3.94 -2.54 -6.80
CA PHE A 185 3.43 -3.09 -5.55
C PHE A 185 4.49 -3.90 -4.81
N GLY A 186 4.21 -4.18 -3.56
CA GLY A 186 5.00 -5.08 -2.71
C GLY A 186 4.11 -5.93 -1.84
N ASN A 187 4.69 -6.60 -0.86
CA ASN A 187 3.97 -7.44 0.07
C ASN A 187 4.05 -6.91 1.50
N SER A 188 3.00 -7.20 2.26
CA SER A 188 2.93 -7.04 3.71
C SER A 188 2.87 -8.42 4.35
N VAL A 189 3.91 -8.78 5.06
CA VAL A 189 4.09 -10.11 5.65
C VAL A 189 3.97 -10.00 7.16
N CYS A 190 2.90 -10.57 7.72
CA CYS A 190 2.75 -10.67 9.16
C CYS A 190 3.33 -12.02 9.63
N TYR A 191 4.46 -12.00 10.33
CA TYR A 191 5.13 -13.21 10.75
C TYR A 191 4.98 -13.50 12.24
N THR A 192 4.96 -14.78 12.56
CA THR A 192 4.86 -15.37 13.88
C THR A 192 5.87 -16.51 13.99
N ARG A 193 5.99 -17.14 15.14
CA ARG A 193 6.79 -18.36 15.27
C ARG A 193 6.36 -19.50 14.36
N LYS A 194 5.11 -19.50 13.87
CA LYS A 194 4.55 -20.59 13.06
C LYS A 194 4.93 -20.51 11.58
N ASN A 195 5.14 -19.29 11.06
CA ASN A 195 5.42 -19.09 9.64
C ASN A 195 6.79 -18.41 9.37
N MET A 196 7.56 -18.11 10.42
CA MET A 196 8.83 -17.42 10.29
C MET A 196 9.78 -18.11 9.32
N ASP A 197 9.97 -19.41 9.46
CA ASP A 197 10.89 -20.19 8.61
C ASP A 197 10.44 -20.15 7.14
N ALA A 198 9.14 -20.24 6.89
CA ALA A 198 8.58 -20.16 5.54
C ALA A 198 8.77 -18.78 4.91
N VAL A 199 8.42 -17.69 5.63
CA VAL A 199 8.47 -16.33 5.08
C VAL A 199 9.88 -15.74 5.00
N THR A 200 10.87 -16.42 5.54
CA THR A 200 12.30 -16.05 5.45
C THR A 200 13.10 -17.01 4.55
N SER A 201 12.44 -17.98 3.91
CA SER A 201 13.06 -18.90 2.99
C SER A 201 13.34 -18.26 1.62
N ASP A 202 14.36 -18.77 0.92
CA ASP A 202 14.68 -18.32 -0.43
C ASP A 202 13.51 -18.59 -1.39
N GLU A 203 12.83 -19.73 -1.23
CA GLU A 203 11.66 -20.11 -2.04
C GLU A 203 10.50 -19.10 -1.91
N PHE A 204 10.31 -18.52 -0.71
CA PHE A 204 9.29 -17.49 -0.54
C PHE A 204 9.69 -16.18 -1.19
N PHE A 205 10.95 -15.79 -1.11
CA PHE A 205 11.44 -14.62 -1.85
C PHE A 205 11.35 -14.81 -3.36
N ASP A 206 11.68 -16.00 -3.86
CA ASP A 206 11.55 -16.32 -5.28
C ASP A 206 10.09 -16.23 -5.72
N LEU A 207 9.13 -16.78 -4.96
CA LEU A 207 7.69 -16.63 -5.19
C LEU A 207 7.28 -15.14 -5.31
N LEU A 208 7.70 -14.31 -4.37
CA LEU A 208 7.37 -12.88 -4.40
C LEU A 208 7.93 -12.18 -5.65
N ILE A 209 9.17 -12.53 -6.04
CA ILE A 209 9.85 -11.96 -7.20
C ILE A 209 9.20 -12.43 -8.50
N GLU A 210 8.84 -13.70 -8.61
CA GLU A 210 8.17 -14.29 -9.78
C GLU A 210 6.82 -13.62 -10.04
N HIS A 211 6.04 -13.36 -8.97
CA HIS A 211 4.77 -12.64 -9.06
C HIS A 211 4.91 -11.12 -9.10
N GLY A 212 6.12 -10.58 -9.30
CA GLY A 212 6.34 -9.15 -9.59
C GLY A 212 6.44 -8.21 -8.39
N SER A 213 6.49 -8.73 -7.16
CA SER A 213 6.67 -7.92 -5.95
C SER A 213 7.99 -7.15 -5.98
N ARG A 214 7.99 -5.88 -5.57
CA ARG A 214 9.16 -4.99 -5.60
C ARG A 214 9.78 -4.74 -4.24
N PHE A 215 9.02 -4.92 -3.17
CA PHE A 215 9.46 -4.74 -1.78
C PHE A 215 8.58 -5.55 -0.85
N ALA A 216 9.04 -5.77 0.39
CA ALA A 216 8.24 -6.42 1.41
C ALA A 216 8.38 -5.70 2.76
N TRP A 217 7.26 -5.53 3.44
CA TRP A 217 7.17 -5.08 4.83
C TRP A 217 6.94 -6.28 5.73
N TYR A 218 7.79 -6.46 6.73
CA TYR A 218 7.66 -7.54 7.69
C TYR A 218 7.18 -7.01 9.03
N PHE A 219 6.04 -7.51 9.49
CA PHE A 219 5.42 -7.14 10.76
C PHE A 219 5.42 -8.33 11.72
N HIS A 220 5.97 -8.14 12.91
CA HIS A 220 5.98 -9.17 13.94
C HIS A 220 4.66 -9.17 14.71
N LEU A 221 3.92 -10.27 14.67
CA LEU A 221 2.75 -10.50 15.52
C LEU A 221 3.19 -11.28 16.76
N MET A 222 3.06 -10.65 17.91
CA MET A 222 3.40 -11.23 19.23
C MET A 222 2.22 -11.98 19.84
#